data_89da9a5dbe7fbf9ee0e0286d63a3dc20
#
_entry.id   89da9a5dbe7fbf9ee0e0286d63a3dc20
#
_cell.length_a   1.000
_cell.length_b   1.000
_cell.length_c   1.000
_cell.angle_alpha   90.00
_cell.angle_beta   90.00
_cell.angle_gamma   90.00
#
_symmetry.space_group_name_H-M   'P 1'
#
loop_
_entity.id
_entity.type
_entity.pdbx_description
1 polymer ?
#
loop_
_entity_poly.entity_id
_entity_poly.type
_entity_poly.pdbx_seq_one_letter_code
_entity_poly.pdbx_strand_id
1 'polypeptide(L)'
;MNWETVMGLEVHLQLATQSKIFSGSATAFGAAPNEQADAVDLGMPGMLPVLNEEAVRYAVKFGLGIGARIGERSVFDRKNYFYPDLPKGYQVSQFFAPIVCEGVFEVPLEDGTLFPIRITRAHLEEDAGKSVHDAFSRETGIDLNRAGTPLLEIVTEPDFRSAEQAVAYLKALHSLVTYLGISDGNMAEGSMRCDINISLREKGSDALGTRTEIKNVNSFRFVERAIHSEYERQADILESGGSITQETRLYDAEQNVTRSMRSKEVANDYRYFPEPDLLPIIIDAEYIEAVRATLPELPGAKRARFTAHYGLNDYDAALLVPNHALADYFESVLTAGVAAKPAANWILGDLTAALNRSETDITDSPISAAQLAGLIVRIEDGTLSSKLAKQVFDGLWAGEGDADQIIEARGLKQVSDSGALESMVDSVIADNPDQVAQYLAADEAKQKKLSGFFVGQIMKASKGQANPQMVNELLLKKLKDQS
;
A
#
# COMPACT_ATOMS: atom_id res chain seq x y z
N MET A 1 9.54 13.72 32.39
CA MET A 1 10.63 14.24 31.51
C MET A 1 10.16 14.25 30.06
N ASN A 2 10.75 15.07 29.20
CA ASN A 2 10.29 15.15 27.80
C ASN A 2 11.23 14.26 26.96
N TRP A 3 10.84 13.00 26.73
CA TRP A 3 11.61 12.03 25.98
C TRP A 3 11.40 12.19 24.48
N GLU A 4 12.45 12.08 23.71
CA GLU A 4 12.44 12.00 22.25
C GLU A 4 12.79 10.58 21.80
N THR A 5 11.99 10.04 20.92
CA THR A 5 12.26 8.74 20.27
C THR A 5 13.35 8.91 19.20
N VAL A 6 14.28 7.97 19.16
CA VAL A 6 15.28 7.82 18.09
C VAL A 6 15.20 6.41 17.56
N MET A 7 14.84 6.27 16.27
CA MET A 7 14.65 4.96 15.67
C MET A 7 15.35 4.85 14.32
N GLY A 8 15.82 3.63 14.03
CA GLY A 8 16.24 3.16 12.72
C GLY A 8 15.50 1.86 12.40
N LEU A 9 15.28 1.60 11.13
CA LEU A 9 14.58 0.42 10.64
C LEU A 9 15.50 -0.43 9.77
N GLU A 10 15.37 -1.75 9.92
CA GLU A 10 15.96 -2.75 9.04
C GLU A 10 14.80 -3.47 8.34
N VAL A 11 14.74 -3.39 7.01
CA VAL A 11 13.68 -4.01 6.22
C VAL A 11 14.27 -5.10 5.34
N HIS A 12 13.78 -6.33 5.52
CA HIS A 12 14.11 -7.46 4.68
C HIS A 12 13.01 -7.66 3.64
N LEU A 13 13.39 -7.63 2.38
CA LEU A 13 12.48 -7.72 1.26
C LEU A 13 12.81 -8.94 0.41
N GLN A 14 11.91 -9.92 0.32
CA GLN A 14 12.04 -11.02 -0.63
C GLN A 14 11.88 -10.49 -2.05
N LEU A 15 12.84 -10.79 -2.92
CA LEU A 15 12.82 -10.37 -4.31
C LEU A 15 11.96 -11.33 -5.15
N ALA A 16 11.15 -10.79 -6.04
CA ALA A 16 10.21 -11.52 -6.89
C ALA A 16 10.91 -12.23 -8.07
N THR A 17 12.06 -12.86 -7.83
CA THR A 17 12.75 -13.70 -8.81
C THR A 17 12.03 -15.04 -8.95
N GLN A 18 12.12 -15.67 -10.11
CA GLN A 18 11.53 -17.01 -10.33
C GLN A 18 12.35 -18.15 -9.70
N SER A 19 13.64 -17.91 -9.51
CA SER A 19 14.54 -18.85 -8.86
C SER A 19 15.30 -18.19 -7.72
N LYS A 20 15.86 -19.00 -6.83
CA LYS A 20 16.62 -18.57 -5.66
C LYS A 20 17.90 -17.83 -6.04
N ILE A 21 18.56 -17.21 -5.04
CA ILE A 21 19.73 -16.38 -5.29
C ILE A 21 20.93 -17.18 -5.78
N PHE A 22 21.09 -18.44 -5.35
CA PHE A 22 22.26 -19.27 -5.66
C PHE A 22 21.93 -20.64 -6.23
N SER A 23 20.65 -20.97 -6.40
CA SER A 23 20.18 -22.25 -6.93
C SER A 23 19.06 -22.05 -7.96
N GLY A 24 18.75 -23.10 -8.70
CA GLY A 24 17.65 -23.13 -9.67
C GLY A 24 16.28 -23.41 -9.07
N SER A 25 16.16 -23.65 -7.76
CA SER A 25 14.90 -23.94 -7.11
C SER A 25 13.95 -22.75 -7.18
N ALA A 26 12.65 -23.02 -7.27
CA ALA A 26 11.62 -21.99 -7.36
C ALA A 26 11.45 -21.21 -6.05
N THR A 27 10.93 -19.98 -6.16
CA THR A 27 10.65 -19.09 -5.04
C THR A 27 9.15 -18.91 -4.79
N ALA A 28 8.27 -19.61 -5.52
CA ALA A 28 6.82 -19.47 -5.43
C ALA A 28 6.31 -19.81 -4.02
N PHE A 29 5.40 -18.97 -3.50
CA PHE A 29 4.76 -19.17 -2.21
C PHE A 29 3.76 -20.35 -2.26
N GLY A 30 3.62 -21.10 -1.16
CA GLY A 30 2.56 -22.08 -0.97
C GLY A 30 2.88 -23.51 -1.40
N ALA A 31 4.12 -23.82 -1.82
CA ALA A 31 4.54 -25.21 -2.08
C ALA A 31 4.57 -26.06 -0.80
N ALA A 32 4.41 -27.38 -0.93
CA ALA A 32 4.55 -28.29 0.20
C ALA A 32 5.99 -28.26 0.77
N PRO A 33 6.19 -28.52 2.05
CA PRO A 33 7.49 -28.40 2.70
C PRO A 33 8.60 -29.17 1.96
N ASN A 34 9.73 -28.50 1.72
CA ASN A 34 10.94 -29.02 1.07
C ASN A 34 10.78 -29.43 -0.42
N GLU A 35 9.72 -29.00 -1.11
CA GLU A 35 9.58 -29.23 -2.56
C GLU A 35 10.43 -28.27 -3.39
N GLN A 36 10.81 -27.12 -2.84
CA GLN A 36 11.57 -26.07 -3.50
C GLN A 36 12.96 -25.91 -2.85
N ALA A 37 13.69 -27.01 -2.68
CA ALA A 37 15.03 -27.00 -2.14
C ALA A 37 15.90 -28.02 -2.90
N ASP A 38 17.05 -27.54 -3.41
CA ASP A 38 18.03 -28.42 -4.06
C ASP A 38 19.29 -28.61 -3.23
N ALA A 39 20.29 -29.26 -3.79
CA ALA A 39 21.51 -29.60 -3.07
C ALA A 39 22.33 -28.38 -2.62
N VAL A 40 22.21 -27.24 -3.30
CA VAL A 40 22.85 -25.95 -2.90
C VAL A 40 22.15 -25.41 -1.66
N ASP A 41 20.81 -25.37 -1.67
CA ASP A 41 20.01 -24.88 -0.54
C ASP A 41 20.17 -25.75 0.71
N LEU A 42 20.36 -27.06 0.51
CA LEU A 42 20.62 -28.04 1.57
C LEU A 42 22.06 -27.99 2.12
N GLY A 43 22.95 -27.20 1.50
CA GLY A 43 24.35 -27.16 1.90
C GLY A 43 25.11 -28.46 1.69
N MET A 44 24.76 -29.26 0.66
CA MET A 44 25.39 -30.54 0.40
C MET A 44 26.86 -30.38 0.00
N PRO A 45 27.76 -31.28 0.44
CA PRO A 45 29.18 -31.22 0.10
C PRO A 45 29.42 -31.20 -1.41
N GLY A 46 30.26 -30.27 -1.88
CA GLY A 46 30.65 -30.14 -3.28
C GLY A 46 29.70 -29.33 -4.15
N MET A 47 28.59 -28.83 -3.61
CA MET A 47 27.69 -27.92 -4.32
C MET A 47 28.22 -26.49 -4.28
N LEU A 48 28.19 -25.82 -5.42
CA LEU A 48 28.68 -24.44 -5.55
C LEU A 48 27.50 -23.50 -5.89
N PRO A 49 27.48 -22.28 -5.30
CA PRO A 49 26.48 -21.29 -5.61
C PRO A 49 26.65 -20.72 -7.03
N VAL A 50 25.53 -20.41 -7.69
CA VAL A 50 25.52 -19.67 -8.97
C VAL A 50 24.60 -18.46 -8.78
N LEU A 51 25.18 -17.26 -8.86
CA LEU A 51 24.47 -16.02 -8.60
C LEU A 51 23.34 -15.79 -9.63
N ASN A 52 22.16 -15.48 -9.15
CA ASN A 52 21.02 -15.06 -9.95
C ASN A 52 21.18 -13.58 -10.36
N GLU A 53 21.37 -13.32 -11.64
CA GLU A 53 21.54 -11.98 -12.18
C GLU A 53 20.32 -11.08 -11.97
N GLU A 54 19.11 -11.66 -11.96
CA GLU A 54 17.87 -10.91 -11.71
C GLU A 54 17.84 -10.31 -10.32
N ALA A 55 18.38 -11.00 -9.31
CA ALA A 55 18.48 -10.44 -7.95
C ALA A 55 19.41 -9.21 -7.91
N VAL A 56 20.51 -9.26 -8.66
CA VAL A 56 21.43 -8.11 -8.82
C VAL A 56 20.71 -6.95 -9.51
N ARG A 57 19.99 -7.23 -10.59
CA ARG A 57 19.22 -6.23 -11.34
C ARG A 57 18.16 -5.57 -10.47
N TYR A 58 17.47 -6.32 -9.64
CA TYR A 58 16.44 -5.81 -8.72
C TYR A 58 17.04 -4.92 -7.62
N ALA A 59 18.20 -5.29 -7.07
CA ALA A 59 18.91 -4.45 -6.11
C ALA A 59 19.36 -3.12 -6.74
N VAL A 60 19.87 -3.15 -7.97
CA VAL A 60 20.26 -1.92 -8.72
C VAL A 60 19.00 -1.07 -9.02
N LYS A 61 17.89 -1.68 -9.46
CA LYS A 61 16.60 -0.97 -9.64
C LYS A 61 16.16 -0.24 -8.37
N PHE A 62 16.24 -0.91 -7.24
CA PHE A 62 15.91 -0.31 -5.93
C PHE A 62 16.81 0.90 -5.65
N GLY A 63 18.12 0.74 -5.75
CA GLY A 63 19.08 1.82 -5.50
C GLY A 63 18.85 3.04 -6.42
N LEU A 64 18.57 2.81 -7.70
CA LEU A 64 18.22 3.86 -8.65
C LEU A 64 16.89 4.53 -8.30
N GLY A 65 15.90 3.74 -7.83
CA GLY A 65 14.57 4.22 -7.44
C GLY A 65 14.59 5.19 -6.26
N ILE A 66 15.56 5.06 -5.35
CA ILE A 66 15.76 5.98 -4.21
C ILE A 66 16.89 7.00 -4.43
N GLY A 67 17.47 7.05 -5.64
CA GLY A 67 18.60 7.94 -5.95
C GLY A 67 19.89 7.62 -5.18
N ALA A 68 20.04 6.39 -4.69
CA ALA A 68 21.24 5.95 -3.98
C ALA A 68 22.42 5.71 -4.94
N ARG A 69 23.62 5.73 -4.37
CA ARG A 69 24.84 5.36 -5.08
C ARG A 69 24.92 3.83 -5.25
N ILE A 70 25.14 3.35 -6.45
CA ILE A 70 25.40 1.94 -6.73
C ILE A 70 26.88 1.65 -6.56
N GLY A 71 27.20 0.53 -5.89
CA GLY A 71 28.57 0.07 -5.73
C GLY A 71 29.11 -0.50 -7.04
N GLU A 72 30.20 0.09 -7.58
CA GLU A 72 30.85 -0.39 -8.82
C GLU A 72 31.38 -1.83 -8.66
N ARG A 73 31.72 -2.21 -7.47
CA ARG A 73 32.17 -3.55 -7.10
C ARG A 73 31.51 -3.99 -5.80
N SER A 74 30.79 -5.07 -5.86
CA SER A 74 30.13 -5.68 -4.69
C SER A 74 30.68 -7.09 -4.44
N VAL A 75 30.75 -7.49 -3.17
CA VAL A 75 31.29 -8.78 -2.75
C VAL A 75 30.35 -9.44 -1.76
N PHE A 76 30.12 -10.72 -1.94
CA PHE A 76 29.43 -11.51 -0.94
C PHE A 76 30.38 -11.95 0.18
N ASP A 77 29.85 -11.98 1.39
CA ASP A 77 30.54 -12.41 2.61
C ASP A 77 29.74 -13.54 3.27
N ARG A 78 30.43 -14.41 4.01
CA ARG A 78 29.81 -15.39 4.90
C ARG A 78 29.57 -14.80 6.27
N LYS A 79 28.29 -14.78 6.69
CA LYS A 79 27.84 -14.45 8.04
C LYS A 79 27.65 -15.75 8.81
N ASN A 80 28.57 -16.09 9.72
CA ASN A 80 28.60 -17.40 10.36
C ASN A 80 27.72 -17.42 11.62
N TYR A 81 26.69 -18.27 11.62
CA TYR A 81 25.84 -18.59 12.77
C TYR A 81 25.11 -19.92 12.52
N PHE A 82 24.63 -20.56 13.60
CA PHE A 82 24.09 -21.90 13.52
C PHE A 82 22.63 -21.94 13.93
N TYR A 83 21.77 -22.34 12.99
CA TYR A 83 20.37 -22.62 13.21
C TYR A 83 19.97 -23.88 12.42
N PRO A 84 18.97 -24.66 12.89
CA PRO A 84 18.53 -25.87 12.18
C PRO A 84 18.03 -25.60 10.75
N ASP A 85 17.44 -24.43 10.51
CA ASP A 85 16.92 -23.98 9.22
C ASP A 85 17.96 -23.25 8.35
N LEU A 86 19.22 -23.27 8.77
CA LEU A 86 20.37 -22.77 8.01
C LEU A 86 21.41 -23.87 7.87
N PRO A 87 21.21 -24.86 6.96
CA PRO A 87 22.00 -26.09 6.93
C PRO A 87 23.47 -25.88 6.61
N LYS A 88 23.83 -24.82 5.91
CA LYS A 88 25.24 -24.47 5.63
C LYS A 88 26.02 -24.04 6.87
N GLY A 89 25.33 -23.56 7.92
CA GLY A 89 25.95 -22.97 9.10
C GLY A 89 26.44 -21.53 8.88
N TYR A 90 26.14 -20.93 7.74
CA TYR A 90 26.38 -19.52 7.42
C TYR A 90 25.32 -19.00 6.45
N GLN A 91 25.09 -17.70 6.48
CA GLN A 91 24.27 -16.98 5.52
C GLN A 91 25.19 -16.17 4.61
N VAL A 92 24.96 -16.26 3.30
CA VAL A 92 25.66 -15.41 2.34
C VAL A 92 24.97 -14.04 2.30
N SER A 93 25.75 -12.99 2.50
CA SER A 93 25.29 -11.59 2.64
C SER A 93 26.34 -10.66 2.04
N GLN A 94 26.18 -9.33 2.12
CA GLN A 94 27.14 -8.33 1.65
C GLN A 94 27.45 -7.32 2.75
N PHE A 95 28.45 -7.62 3.56
CA PHE A 95 28.77 -6.78 4.72
C PHE A 95 29.74 -5.64 4.38
N PHE A 96 30.86 -5.96 3.71
CA PHE A 96 31.92 -4.97 3.45
C PHE A 96 31.69 -4.14 2.19
N ALA A 97 31.07 -4.71 1.16
CA ALA A 97 30.87 -4.06 -0.13
C ALA A 97 29.44 -4.26 -0.62
N PRO A 98 28.45 -3.53 -0.05
CA PRO A 98 27.05 -3.65 -0.44
C PRO A 98 26.82 -3.16 -1.85
N ILE A 99 25.81 -3.72 -2.52
CA ILE A 99 25.44 -3.35 -3.89
C ILE A 99 24.81 -1.96 -3.97
N VAL A 100 24.02 -1.56 -2.96
CA VAL A 100 23.45 -0.22 -2.82
C VAL A 100 24.11 0.44 -1.61
N CYS A 101 24.74 1.55 -1.88
CA CYS A 101 25.42 2.35 -0.86
C CYS A 101 24.46 3.40 -0.29
N GLU A 102 25.03 4.45 0.32
CA GLU A 102 24.26 5.54 0.91
C GLU A 102 23.31 6.22 -0.09
N GLY A 103 22.16 6.61 0.42
CA GLY A 103 21.14 7.34 -0.31
C GLY A 103 20.18 8.09 0.60
N VAL A 104 19.28 8.85 0.03
CA VAL A 104 18.21 9.54 0.77
C VAL A 104 16.87 9.21 0.12
N PHE A 105 15.97 8.62 0.89
CA PHE A 105 14.62 8.34 0.45
C PHE A 105 13.66 9.39 1.00
N GLU A 106 13.06 10.19 0.11
CA GLU A 106 12.06 11.20 0.48
C GLU A 106 10.69 10.57 0.67
N VAL A 107 10.19 10.61 1.89
CA VAL A 107 8.94 9.99 2.30
C VAL A 107 7.85 11.05 2.42
N PRO A 108 6.74 10.96 1.67
CA PRO A 108 5.62 11.87 1.82
C PRO A 108 4.88 11.60 3.15
N LEU A 109 4.72 12.62 3.97
CA LEU A 109 3.88 12.59 5.18
C LEU A 109 2.43 13.00 4.86
N GLU A 110 1.52 12.76 5.81
CA GLU A 110 0.08 13.06 5.64
C GLU A 110 -0.21 14.56 5.44
N ASP A 111 0.63 15.43 6.01
CA ASP A 111 0.52 16.89 5.84
C ASP A 111 1.07 17.41 4.49
N GLY A 112 1.55 16.49 3.62
CA GLY A 112 2.13 16.79 2.32
C GLY A 112 3.61 17.18 2.35
N THR A 113 4.24 17.24 3.51
CA THR A 113 5.68 17.48 3.62
C THR A 113 6.47 16.23 3.22
N LEU A 114 7.70 16.42 2.72
CA LEU A 114 8.63 15.33 2.46
C LEU A 114 9.58 15.17 3.64
N PHE A 115 9.67 13.96 4.15
CA PHE A 115 10.58 13.59 5.23
C PHE A 115 11.75 12.78 4.65
N PRO A 116 12.98 13.34 4.64
CA PRO A 116 14.15 12.64 4.13
C PRO A 116 14.64 11.61 5.13
N ILE A 117 14.69 10.35 4.70
CA ILE A 117 15.28 9.23 5.43
C ILE A 117 16.59 8.86 4.77
N ARG A 118 17.68 8.89 5.53
CA ARG A 118 18.98 8.42 5.06
C ARG A 118 18.99 6.89 5.06
N ILE A 119 19.32 6.33 3.93
CA ILE A 119 19.56 4.90 3.77
C ILE A 119 21.07 4.69 3.91
N THR A 120 21.48 3.92 4.90
CA THR A 120 22.89 3.58 5.12
C THR A 120 23.38 2.68 3.99
N ARG A 121 22.59 1.68 3.64
CA ARG A 121 22.85 0.72 2.55
C ARG A 121 21.62 -0.12 2.27
N ALA A 122 21.63 -0.77 1.11
CA ALA A 122 20.85 -1.99 0.88
C ALA A 122 21.74 -3.05 0.27
N HIS A 123 21.61 -4.29 0.72
CA HIS A 123 22.47 -5.37 0.30
C HIS A 123 21.72 -6.66 0.06
N LEU A 124 22.28 -7.48 -0.84
CA LEU A 124 21.74 -8.79 -1.17
C LEU A 124 22.16 -9.80 -0.12
N GLU A 125 21.24 -10.68 0.24
CA GLU A 125 21.49 -11.86 1.06
C GLU A 125 20.53 -13.00 0.71
N GLU A 126 20.79 -14.18 1.22
CA GLU A 126 19.86 -15.31 1.14
C GLU A 126 18.98 -15.40 2.39
N ASP A 127 17.72 -15.79 2.21
CA ASP A 127 16.84 -16.09 3.36
C ASP A 127 17.20 -17.45 3.98
N ALA A 128 16.93 -17.61 5.27
CA ALA A 128 16.99 -18.88 5.96
C ALA A 128 15.72 -19.70 5.69
N GLY A 129 15.76 -21.00 5.99
CA GLY A 129 14.58 -21.85 5.98
C GLY A 129 13.59 -21.48 7.11
N LYS A 130 12.66 -22.37 7.39
CA LYS A 130 11.65 -22.20 8.42
C LYS A 130 11.66 -23.38 9.39
N SER A 131 11.76 -23.09 10.68
CA SER A 131 11.54 -24.08 11.75
C SER A 131 10.04 -24.12 12.06
N VAL A 132 9.44 -25.31 11.99
CA VAL A 132 8.01 -25.57 12.20
C VAL A 132 7.84 -26.29 13.54
N HIS A 133 7.36 -25.57 14.55
CA HIS A 133 7.25 -26.07 15.93
C HIS A 133 5.87 -26.69 16.23
N ASP A 134 4.82 -26.20 15.57
CA ASP A 134 3.43 -26.53 15.93
C ASP A 134 2.90 -27.82 15.28
N ALA A 135 3.61 -28.33 14.26
CA ALA A 135 3.21 -29.55 13.55
C ALA A 135 3.53 -30.85 14.31
N PHE A 136 4.41 -30.79 15.32
CA PHE A 136 4.94 -31.97 16.02
C PHE A 136 4.97 -31.73 17.53
N SER A 137 4.55 -32.72 18.32
CA SER A 137 4.47 -32.58 19.80
C SER A 137 5.82 -32.62 20.53
N ARG A 138 6.87 -33.16 19.92
CA ARG A 138 8.21 -33.35 20.51
C ARG A 138 9.38 -33.12 19.55
N GLU A 139 9.09 -32.73 18.33
CA GLU A 139 10.07 -32.55 17.25
C GLU A 139 9.82 -31.20 16.58
N THR A 140 10.84 -30.64 15.98
CA THR A 140 10.74 -29.45 15.14
C THR A 140 10.95 -29.87 13.70
N GLY A 141 9.99 -29.62 12.84
CA GLY A 141 10.13 -29.78 11.40
C GLY A 141 11.01 -28.67 10.81
N ILE A 142 11.77 -29.00 9.78
CA ILE A 142 12.57 -28.03 9.03
C ILE A 142 12.03 -27.98 7.61
N ASP A 143 11.58 -26.80 7.20
CA ASP A 143 11.15 -26.52 5.83
C ASP A 143 12.17 -25.58 5.18
N LEU A 144 12.82 -26.05 4.12
CA LEU A 144 13.87 -25.34 3.40
C LEU A 144 13.36 -24.66 2.10
N ASN A 145 12.05 -24.61 1.86
CA ASN A 145 11.50 -23.91 0.69
C ASN A 145 11.95 -22.45 0.63
N ARG A 146 12.03 -21.78 1.78
CA ARG A 146 12.48 -20.40 1.86
C ARG A 146 14.01 -20.24 1.84
N ALA A 147 14.76 -21.25 2.25
CA ALA A 147 16.24 -21.19 2.27
C ALA A 147 16.78 -20.84 0.89
N GLY A 148 17.61 -19.82 0.78
CA GLY A 148 18.16 -19.34 -0.48
C GLY A 148 17.24 -18.42 -1.29
N THR A 149 16.05 -18.06 -0.81
CA THR A 149 15.23 -17.00 -1.42
C THR A 149 16.01 -15.68 -1.40
N PRO A 150 16.12 -14.95 -2.53
CA PRO A 150 16.84 -13.69 -2.54
C PRO A 150 16.20 -12.66 -1.65
N LEU A 151 16.97 -12.04 -0.76
CA LEU A 151 16.57 -10.92 0.06
C LEU A 151 17.35 -9.66 -0.32
N LEU A 152 16.70 -8.52 -0.21
CA LEU A 152 17.31 -7.21 -0.13
C LEU A 152 17.10 -6.68 1.29
N GLU A 153 18.16 -6.57 2.08
CA GLU A 153 18.12 -5.94 3.39
C GLU A 153 18.42 -4.44 3.24
N ILE A 154 17.47 -3.61 3.68
CA ILE A 154 17.52 -2.15 3.59
C ILE A 154 17.69 -1.60 5.00
N VAL A 155 18.81 -0.91 5.24
CA VAL A 155 19.18 -0.38 6.56
C VAL A 155 19.11 1.14 6.51
N THR A 156 18.33 1.73 7.42
CA THR A 156 18.22 3.18 7.56
C THR A 156 19.13 3.72 8.65
N GLU A 157 19.49 5.01 8.56
CA GLU A 157 19.99 5.76 9.70
C GLU A 157 18.86 5.95 10.76
N PRO A 158 19.21 6.26 12.02
CA PRO A 158 18.22 6.44 13.09
C PRO A 158 17.56 7.84 13.02
N ASP A 159 16.92 8.13 11.89
CA ASP A 159 16.35 9.44 11.60
C ASP A 159 14.89 9.59 12.05
N PHE A 160 14.20 8.49 12.34
CA PHE A 160 12.80 8.53 12.76
C PHE A 160 12.64 9.04 14.19
N ARG A 161 11.58 9.86 14.38
CA ARG A 161 11.23 10.48 15.67
C ARG A 161 9.82 10.14 16.13
N SER A 162 9.00 9.55 15.26
CA SER A 162 7.64 9.15 15.59
C SER A 162 7.22 7.87 14.88
N ALA A 163 6.17 7.20 15.39
CA ALA A 163 5.59 6.01 14.79
C ALA A 163 4.99 6.32 13.40
N GLU A 164 4.39 7.50 13.24
CA GLU A 164 3.79 7.95 11.99
C GLU A 164 4.85 8.05 10.89
N GLN A 165 6.05 8.58 11.19
CA GLN A 165 7.17 8.65 10.25
C GLN A 165 7.64 7.24 9.83
N ALA A 166 7.75 6.31 10.78
CA ALA A 166 8.13 4.93 10.50
C ALA A 166 7.10 4.22 9.61
N VAL A 167 5.80 4.39 9.89
CA VAL A 167 4.71 3.84 9.08
C VAL A 167 4.65 4.47 7.70
N ALA A 168 4.82 5.78 7.59
CA ALA A 168 4.87 6.48 6.31
C ALA A 168 6.03 5.96 5.44
N TYR A 169 7.21 5.78 6.02
CA TYR A 169 8.36 5.17 5.33
C TYR A 169 8.04 3.77 4.81
N LEU A 170 7.49 2.90 5.64
CA LEU A 170 7.18 1.52 5.23
C LEU A 170 6.11 1.47 4.13
N LYS A 171 5.10 2.34 4.17
CA LYS A 171 4.10 2.47 3.12
C LYS A 171 4.71 3.00 1.80
N ALA A 172 5.57 4.02 1.89
CA ALA A 172 6.27 4.55 0.72
C ALA A 172 7.23 3.53 0.11
N LEU A 173 7.95 2.78 0.96
CA LEU A 173 8.83 1.69 0.53
C LEU A 173 8.04 0.57 -0.15
N HIS A 174 6.92 0.13 0.44
CA HIS A 174 6.02 -0.85 -0.15
C HIS A 174 5.53 -0.40 -1.54
N SER A 175 5.06 0.84 -1.66
CA SER A 175 4.65 1.41 -2.94
C SER A 175 5.81 1.40 -3.94
N LEU A 176 7.01 1.82 -3.54
CA LEU A 176 8.18 1.85 -4.42
C LEU A 176 8.53 0.46 -4.95
N VAL A 177 8.64 -0.56 -4.08
CA VAL A 177 9.09 -1.89 -4.48
C VAL A 177 8.09 -2.62 -5.36
N THR A 178 6.79 -2.36 -5.17
CA THR A 178 5.71 -2.87 -6.04
C THR A 178 5.72 -2.18 -7.40
N TYR A 179 5.94 -0.86 -7.46
CA TYR A 179 6.12 -0.13 -8.72
C TYR A 179 7.34 -0.61 -9.51
N LEU A 180 8.45 -0.85 -8.83
CA LEU A 180 9.67 -1.40 -9.45
C LEU A 180 9.48 -2.85 -9.93
N GLY A 181 8.42 -3.53 -9.48
CA GLY A 181 8.18 -4.94 -9.77
C GLY A 181 9.24 -5.87 -9.19
N ILE A 182 9.89 -5.48 -8.08
CA ILE A 182 10.96 -6.26 -7.46
C ILE A 182 10.50 -7.11 -6.28
N SER A 183 9.32 -6.81 -5.72
CA SER A 183 8.69 -7.57 -4.63
C SER A 183 7.19 -7.27 -4.59
N ASP A 184 6.41 -8.19 -4.01
CA ASP A 184 5.00 -7.95 -3.68
C ASP A 184 4.81 -7.15 -2.38
N GLY A 185 5.87 -7.07 -1.55
CA GLY A 185 5.86 -6.35 -0.28
C GLY A 185 4.90 -6.90 0.77
N ASN A 186 4.45 -8.16 0.65
CA ASN A 186 3.44 -8.74 1.54
C ASN A 186 3.99 -9.04 2.93
N MET A 187 3.64 -8.20 3.91
CA MET A 187 4.07 -8.39 5.30
C MET A 187 3.41 -9.60 5.97
N ALA A 188 2.19 -9.98 5.56
CA ALA A 188 1.47 -11.10 6.17
C ALA A 188 2.07 -12.45 5.76
N GLU A 189 2.57 -12.57 4.53
CA GLU A 189 3.28 -13.76 4.02
C GLU A 189 4.77 -13.74 4.34
N GLY A 190 5.29 -12.60 4.80
CA GLY A 190 6.70 -12.42 5.17
C GLY A 190 7.63 -12.05 4.03
N SER A 191 7.08 -11.64 2.86
CA SER A 191 7.87 -11.10 1.76
C SER A 191 8.48 -9.74 2.11
N MET A 192 7.87 -9.01 3.04
CA MET A 192 8.41 -7.79 3.64
C MET A 192 8.38 -7.93 5.16
N ARG A 193 9.54 -7.85 5.80
CA ARG A 193 9.72 -7.93 7.25
C ARG A 193 10.44 -6.68 7.72
N CYS A 194 10.09 -6.20 8.91
CA CYS A 194 10.71 -5.02 9.49
C CYS A 194 11.16 -5.30 10.92
N ASP A 195 12.39 -4.94 11.23
CA ASP A 195 12.94 -4.89 12.57
C ASP A 195 13.13 -3.42 12.97
N ILE A 196 12.69 -3.06 14.18
CA ILE A 196 12.70 -1.67 14.65
C ILE A 196 13.74 -1.53 15.74
N ASN A 197 14.75 -0.71 15.50
CA ASN A 197 15.74 -0.32 16.50
C ASN A 197 15.29 0.99 17.15
N ILE A 198 14.92 0.97 18.43
CA ILE A 198 14.35 2.11 19.15
C ILE A 198 15.13 2.42 20.43
N SER A 199 15.35 3.70 20.68
CA SER A 199 15.86 4.22 21.95
C SER A 199 15.18 5.54 22.31
N LEU A 200 15.21 5.91 23.58
CA LEU A 200 14.76 7.22 24.06
C LEU A 200 15.97 8.07 24.51
N ARG A 201 15.90 9.36 24.23
CA ARG A 201 16.84 10.36 24.74
C ARG A 201 16.08 11.56 25.31
N GLU A 202 16.72 12.35 26.15
CA GLU A 202 16.16 13.63 26.57
C GLU A 202 16.02 14.55 25.36
N LYS A 203 14.88 15.21 25.23
CA LYS A 203 14.61 16.13 24.11
C LYS A 203 15.65 17.26 24.09
N GLY A 204 16.32 17.42 22.94
CA GLY A 204 17.39 18.39 22.74
C GLY A 204 18.79 17.87 23.09
N SER A 205 18.92 16.60 23.50
CA SER A 205 20.22 15.96 23.67
C SER A 205 20.66 15.28 22.37
N ASP A 206 21.97 15.34 22.07
CA ASP A 206 22.56 14.59 20.95
C ASP A 206 23.00 13.17 21.36
N ALA A 207 23.04 12.88 22.66
CA ALA A 207 23.46 11.57 23.17
C ALA A 207 22.36 10.53 22.88
N LEU A 208 22.74 9.43 22.23
CA LEU A 208 21.81 8.32 21.97
C LEU A 208 21.56 7.51 23.25
N GLY A 209 20.30 7.11 23.45
CA GLY A 209 19.92 6.18 24.49
C GLY A 209 20.31 4.73 24.18
N THR A 210 20.07 3.83 25.14
CA THR A 210 20.28 2.40 24.95
C THR A 210 19.21 1.83 24.00
N ARG A 211 19.66 1.18 22.94
CA ARG A 211 18.81 0.64 21.88
C ARG A 211 18.18 -0.69 22.28
N THR A 212 16.89 -0.86 21.98
CA THR A 212 16.21 -2.16 21.90
C THR A 212 15.79 -2.45 20.46
N GLU A 213 15.79 -3.71 20.08
CA GLU A 213 15.34 -4.19 18.78
C GLU A 213 13.98 -4.85 18.93
N ILE A 214 12.96 -4.42 18.18
CA ILE A 214 11.63 -5.02 18.18
C ILE A 214 11.47 -5.87 16.95
N LYS A 215 11.05 -7.13 17.13
CA LYS A 215 10.75 -8.10 16.07
C LYS A 215 9.29 -8.52 16.10
N ASN A 216 8.86 -9.26 15.07
CA ASN A 216 7.52 -9.84 14.96
C ASN A 216 6.42 -8.78 14.72
N VAL A 217 6.72 -7.79 13.88
CA VAL A 217 5.76 -6.79 13.44
C VAL A 217 5.41 -7.03 11.98
N ASN A 218 4.26 -7.66 11.71
CA ASN A 218 3.85 -8.17 10.41
C ASN A 218 2.70 -7.37 9.76
N SER A 219 2.51 -6.13 10.19
CA SER A 219 1.61 -5.15 9.56
C SER A 219 1.99 -3.73 9.95
N PHE A 220 1.66 -2.75 9.11
CA PHE A 220 1.89 -1.33 9.42
C PHE A 220 1.26 -0.90 10.74
N ARG A 221 0.04 -1.41 11.04
CA ARG A 221 -0.65 -1.17 12.31
C ARG A 221 0.12 -1.75 13.51
N PHE A 222 0.73 -2.91 13.35
CA PHE A 222 1.51 -3.52 14.44
C PHE A 222 2.85 -2.80 14.64
N VAL A 223 3.46 -2.27 13.58
CA VAL A 223 4.63 -1.38 13.70
C VAL A 223 4.30 -0.17 14.57
N GLU A 224 3.22 0.55 14.26
CA GLU A 224 2.77 1.71 15.02
C GLU A 224 2.54 1.38 16.51
N ARG A 225 1.75 0.34 16.77
CA ARG A 225 1.43 -0.10 18.14
C ARG A 225 2.66 -0.57 18.92
N ALA A 226 3.57 -1.30 18.27
CA ALA A 226 4.80 -1.78 18.89
C ALA A 226 5.73 -0.63 19.28
N ILE A 227 5.85 0.41 18.45
CA ILE A 227 6.63 1.60 18.75
C ILE A 227 6.03 2.33 19.97
N HIS A 228 4.72 2.54 20.00
CA HIS A 228 4.07 3.20 21.15
C HIS A 228 4.24 2.39 22.44
N SER A 229 4.01 1.08 22.41
CA SER A 229 4.19 0.20 23.56
C SER A 229 5.62 0.21 24.09
N GLU A 230 6.60 0.19 23.21
CA GLU A 230 8.02 0.21 23.62
C GLU A 230 8.45 1.59 24.12
N TYR A 231 7.92 2.68 23.53
CA TYR A 231 8.12 4.03 24.04
C TYR A 231 7.63 4.15 25.48
N GLU A 232 6.39 3.74 25.75
CA GLU A 232 5.81 3.79 27.10
C GLU A 232 6.65 2.98 28.09
N ARG A 233 7.03 1.75 27.73
CA ARG A 233 7.86 0.89 28.58
C ARG A 233 9.21 1.54 28.92
N GLN A 234 9.92 2.09 27.92
CA GLN A 234 11.21 2.72 28.14
C GLN A 234 11.08 4.01 28.97
N ALA A 235 10.06 4.82 28.70
CA ALA A 235 9.79 6.05 29.43
C ALA A 235 9.52 5.76 30.92
N ASP A 236 8.68 4.78 31.23
CA ASP A 236 8.36 4.37 32.62
C ASP A 236 9.63 3.92 33.38
N ILE A 237 10.49 3.14 32.74
CA ILE A 237 11.75 2.70 33.34
C ILE A 237 12.67 3.88 33.64
N LEU A 238 12.85 4.77 32.65
CA LEU A 238 13.75 5.93 32.80
C LEU A 238 13.22 6.96 33.82
N GLU A 239 11.91 7.18 33.86
CA GLU A 239 11.27 8.09 34.82
C GLU A 239 11.31 7.55 36.25
N SER A 240 11.31 6.22 36.41
CA SER A 240 11.52 5.59 37.71
C SER A 240 12.99 5.54 38.16
N GLY A 241 13.92 6.08 37.37
CA GLY A 241 15.36 6.08 37.66
C GLY A 241 16.07 4.77 37.32
N GLY A 242 15.41 3.90 36.54
CA GLY A 242 16.00 2.67 36.03
C GLY A 242 16.87 2.91 34.78
N SER A 243 17.38 1.84 34.21
CA SER A 243 18.18 1.85 32.98
C SER A 243 17.64 0.85 31.97
N ILE A 244 17.74 1.19 30.67
CA ILE A 244 17.35 0.30 29.58
C ILE A 244 18.47 -0.70 29.31
N THR A 245 18.10 -1.97 29.14
CA THR A 245 19.02 -3.02 28.72
C THR A 245 18.96 -3.18 27.20
N GLN A 246 20.12 -3.32 26.55
CA GLN A 246 20.18 -3.63 25.13
C GLN A 246 19.76 -5.07 24.89
N GLU A 247 18.60 -5.26 24.28
CA GLU A 247 18.00 -6.57 24.06
C GLU A 247 17.15 -6.62 22.78
N THR A 248 16.86 -7.83 22.31
CA THR A 248 15.84 -8.10 21.30
C THR A 248 14.54 -8.44 22.00
N ARG A 249 13.44 -7.82 21.56
CA ARG A 249 12.10 -7.98 22.10
C ARG A 249 11.13 -8.43 21.02
N LEU A 250 10.21 -9.33 21.36
CA LEU A 250 9.07 -9.72 20.50
C LEU A 250 7.86 -8.86 20.81
N TYR A 251 7.22 -8.35 19.77
CA TYR A 251 5.92 -7.72 19.93
C TYR A 251 4.80 -8.77 20.01
N ASP A 252 4.01 -8.73 21.08
CA ASP A 252 2.81 -9.52 21.31
C ASP A 252 1.59 -8.67 20.92
N ALA A 253 0.99 -8.97 19.78
CA ALA A 253 -0.11 -8.17 19.21
C ALA A 253 -1.43 -8.32 19.99
N GLU A 254 -1.64 -9.46 20.68
CA GLU A 254 -2.86 -9.71 21.48
C GLU A 254 -2.83 -8.88 22.77
N GLN A 255 -1.69 -8.87 23.44
CA GLN A 255 -1.54 -8.13 24.69
C GLN A 255 -1.04 -6.69 24.49
N ASN A 256 -0.63 -6.34 23.29
CA ASN A 256 -0.04 -5.03 22.94
C ASN A 256 1.17 -4.67 23.81
N VAL A 257 2.09 -5.61 23.99
CA VAL A 257 3.32 -5.42 24.77
C VAL A 257 4.52 -6.00 24.04
N THR A 258 5.72 -5.51 24.37
CA THR A 258 6.96 -6.13 23.94
C THR A 258 7.49 -7.05 25.03
N ARG A 259 8.02 -8.23 24.67
CA ARG A 259 8.59 -9.22 25.60
C ARG A 259 10.04 -9.49 25.26
N SER A 260 10.91 -9.52 26.26
CA SER A 260 12.31 -9.90 26.05
C SER A 260 12.44 -11.30 25.49
N MET A 261 13.18 -11.43 24.39
CA MET A 261 13.56 -12.73 23.82
C MET A 261 14.87 -13.24 24.39
N ARG A 262 15.86 -12.37 24.41
CA ARG A 262 17.22 -12.65 24.91
C ARG A 262 17.93 -11.30 25.20
N SER A 263 18.77 -11.30 26.22
CA SER A 263 19.71 -10.20 26.40
C SER A 263 20.84 -10.33 25.39
N LYS A 264 21.23 -9.26 24.74
CA LYS A 264 22.46 -9.20 23.93
C LYS A 264 23.67 -8.96 24.87
N GLU A 265 23.95 -9.93 25.75
CA GLU A 265 25.15 -9.86 26.61
C GLU A 265 26.44 -10.04 25.81
N VAL A 266 26.36 -10.64 24.62
CA VAL A 266 27.50 -10.79 23.70
C VAL A 266 27.02 -10.38 22.32
N ALA A 267 27.63 -9.34 21.73
CA ALA A 267 27.49 -9.09 20.30
C ALA A 267 27.93 -10.38 19.58
N ASN A 268 27.02 -11.00 18.83
CA ASN A 268 27.38 -12.18 18.04
C ASN A 268 28.48 -11.78 17.06
N ASP A 269 29.70 -12.26 17.32
CA ASP A 269 30.79 -12.15 16.35
C ASP A 269 30.49 -13.15 15.22
N TYR A 270 29.91 -12.65 14.14
CA TYR A 270 29.60 -13.45 12.96
C TYR A 270 30.83 -13.83 12.14
N ARG A 271 32.02 -13.35 12.48
CA ARG A 271 33.30 -13.68 11.82
C ARG A 271 33.19 -13.58 10.31
N TYR A 272 32.69 -12.44 9.82
CA TYR A 272 32.56 -12.21 8.40
C TYR A 272 33.87 -12.40 7.65
N PHE A 273 33.80 -13.08 6.51
CA PHE A 273 34.86 -13.17 5.52
C PHE A 273 34.27 -13.33 4.11
N PRO A 274 35.00 -12.91 3.05
CA PRO A 274 34.49 -13.01 1.69
C PRO A 274 34.12 -14.44 1.32
N GLU A 275 32.98 -14.62 0.64
CA GLU A 275 32.51 -15.91 0.11
C GLU A 275 33.46 -16.39 -0.99
N PRO A 276 34.26 -17.45 -0.79
CA PRO A 276 35.28 -17.86 -1.74
C PRO A 276 34.71 -18.47 -3.04
N ASP A 277 33.46 -18.94 -3.00
CA ASP A 277 32.83 -19.62 -4.12
C ASP A 277 32.06 -18.66 -5.05
N LEU A 278 32.04 -17.36 -4.72
CA LEU A 278 31.44 -16.30 -5.54
C LEU A 278 32.46 -15.25 -5.96
N LEU A 279 32.49 -14.94 -7.27
CA LEU A 279 33.29 -13.86 -7.78
C LEU A 279 32.70 -12.49 -7.38
N PRO A 280 33.51 -11.44 -7.25
CA PRO A 280 32.99 -10.09 -7.09
C PRO A 280 32.06 -9.70 -8.24
N ILE A 281 30.95 -9.03 -7.90
CA ILE A 281 30.03 -8.45 -8.88
C ILE A 281 30.63 -7.12 -9.34
N ILE A 282 30.82 -6.96 -10.64
CA ILE A 282 31.24 -5.70 -11.24
C ILE A 282 30.03 -5.08 -11.91
N ILE A 283 29.69 -3.86 -11.50
CA ILE A 283 28.53 -3.10 -11.98
C ILE A 283 29.09 -1.82 -12.62
N ASP A 284 29.25 -1.87 -13.93
CA ASP A 284 29.73 -0.74 -14.70
C ASP A 284 28.61 0.27 -15.04
N ALA A 285 29.01 1.39 -15.63
CA ALA A 285 28.07 2.44 -16.00
C ALA A 285 27.08 1.97 -17.09
N GLU A 286 27.49 1.09 -17.99
CA GLU A 286 26.63 0.55 -19.04
C GLU A 286 25.50 -0.32 -18.45
N TYR A 287 25.84 -1.18 -17.49
CA TYR A 287 24.86 -1.98 -16.75
C TYR A 287 23.86 -1.09 -15.99
N ILE A 288 24.37 -0.06 -15.29
CA ILE A 288 23.51 0.88 -14.53
C ILE A 288 22.53 1.58 -15.49
N GLU A 289 22.99 2.08 -16.64
CA GLU A 289 22.13 2.76 -17.61
C GLU A 289 21.14 1.80 -18.27
N ALA A 290 21.54 0.56 -18.55
CA ALA A 290 20.62 -0.47 -19.04
C ALA A 290 19.50 -0.76 -18.03
N VAL A 291 19.81 -0.86 -16.75
CA VAL A 291 18.81 -1.02 -15.69
C VAL A 291 17.93 0.23 -15.54
N ARG A 292 18.54 1.43 -15.59
CA ARG A 292 17.84 2.73 -15.51
C ARG A 292 16.77 2.86 -16.60
N ALA A 293 17.09 2.42 -17.81
CA ALA A 293 16.16 2.45 -18.95
C ALA A 293 14.92 1.55 -18.74
N THR A 294 14.96 0.62 -17.78
CA THR A 294 13.84 -0.26 -17.44
C THR A 294 12.99 0.23 -16.26
N LEU A 295 13.36 1.36 -15.65
CA LEU A 295 12.59 1.90 -14.52
C LEU A 295 11.21 2.38 -14.99
N PRO A 296 10.14 2.02 -14.30
CA PRO A 296 8.83 2.62 -14.53
C PRO A 296 8.79 4.07 -14.04
N GLU A 297 7.72 4.77 -14.35
CA GLU A 297 7.44 6.04 -13.69
C GLU A 297 7.25 5.80 -12.18
N LEU A 298 8.07 6.44 -11.35
CA LEU A 298 8.06 6.24 -9.90
C LEU A 298 6.84 6.92 -9.23
N PRO A 299 6.38 6.46 -8.07
CA PRO A 299 5.18 6.99 -7.39
C PRO A 299 5.20 8.51 -7.22
N GLY A 300 6.33 9.10 -6.82
CA GLY A 300 6.46 10.55 -6.65
C GLY A 300 6.25 11.32 -7.95
N ALA A 301 6.84 10.86 -9.05
CA ALA A 301 6.66 11.46 -10.38
C ALA A 301 5.22 11.29 -10.88
N LYS A 302 4.63 10.09 -10.71
CA LYS A 302 3.24 9.81 -11.07
C LYS A 302 2.27 10.70 -10.28
N ARG A 303 2.48 10.90 -8.98
CA ARG A 303 1.68 11.82 -8.16
C ARG A 303 1.77 13.27 -8.67
N ALA A 304 2.97 13.75 -8.94
CA ALA A 304 3.17 15.08 -9.50
C ALA A 304 2.49 15.22 -10.87
N ARG A 305 2.55 14.20 -11.71
CA ARG A 305 1.87 14.19 -13.01
C ARG A 305 0.33 14.15 -12.85
N PHE A 306 -0.22 13.38 -11.92
CA PHE A 306 -1.66 13.33 -11.68
C PHE A 306 -2.22 14.68 -11.24
N THR A 307 -1.50 15.41 -10.40
CA THR A 307 -1.90 16.77 -10.00
C THR A 307 -1.72 17.79 -11.14
N ALA A 308 -0.57 17.79 -11.82
CA ALA A 308 -0.26 18.80 -12.84
C ALA A 308 -1.00 18.55 -14.16
N HIS A 309 -1.10 17.31 -14.62
CA HIS A 309 -1.65 16.97 -15.94
C HIS A 309 -3.15 16.69 -15.90
N TYR A 310 -3.62 15.93 -14.90
CA TYR A 310 -5.05 15.61 -14.78
C TYR A 310 -5.84 16.57 -13.89
N GLY A 311 -5.17 17.52 -13.23
CA GLY A 311 -5.80 18.52 -12.37
C GLY A 311 -6.43 17.93 -11.11
N LEU A 312 -6.00 16.75 -10.68
CA LEU A 312 -6.43 16.19 -9.40
C LEU A 312 -5.87 17.02 -8.25
N ASN A 313 -6.63 17.10 -7.16
CA ASN A 313 -6.06 17.62 -5.92
C ASN A 313 -5.04 16.61 -5.35
N ASP A 314 -4.18 17.09 -4.49
CA ASP A 314 -3.10 16.28 -3.92
C ASP A 314 -3.61 15.10 -3.07
N TYR A 315 -4.77 15.25 -2.42
CA TYR A 315 -5.42 14.20 -1.64
C TYR A 315 -5.85 13.01 -2.53
N ASP A 316 -6.55 13.27 -3.64
CA ASP A 316 -6.99 12.20 -4.55
C ASP A 316 -5.78 11.49 -5.19
N ALA A 317 -4.76 12.25 -5.60
CA ALA A 317 -3.54 11.69 -6.16
C ALA A 317 -2.80 10.83 -5.13
N ALA A 318 -2.74 11.26 -3.86
CA ALA A 318 -2.13 10.52 -2.76
C ALA A 318 -2.85 9.20 -2.42
N LEU A 319 -4.14 9.08 -2.74
CA LEU A 319 -4.91 7.85 -2.55
C LEU A 319 -4.82 6.89 -3.75
N LEU A 320 -4.74 7.42 -4.97
CA LEU A 320 -4.66 6.61 -6.19
C LEU A 320 -3.28 6.01 -6.43
N VAL A 321 -2.23 6.83 -6.26
CA VAL A 321 -0.88 6.48 -6.70
C VAL A 321 -0.21 5.38 -5.88
N PRO A 322 -0.35 5.25 -4.55
CA PRO A 322 0.36 4.23 -3.79
C PRO A 322 0.13 2.79 -4.25
N ASN A 323 -1.03 2.49 -4.83
CA ASN A 323 -1.31 1.21 -5.47
C ASN A 323 -1.12 1.33 -6.98
N HIS A 324 -0.10 0.65 -7.53
CA HIS A 324 0.25 0.69 -8.96
C HIS A 324 -0.93 0.29 -9.86
N ALA A 325 -1.56 -0.84 -9.55
CA ALA A 325 -2.68 -1.35 -10.35
C ALA A 325 -3.90 -0.42 -10.31
N LEU A 326 -4.17 0.24 -9.16
CA LEU A 326 -5.24 1.23 -9.04
C LEU A 326 -4.94 2.49 -9.87
N ALA A 327 -3.69 2.95 -9.86
CA ALA A 327 -3.27 4.09 -10.67
C ALA A 327 -3.38 3.80 -12.17
N ASP A 328 -2.99 2.60 -12.60
CA ASP A 328 -3.11 2.17 -14.00
C ASP A 328 -4.58 1.96 -14.41
N TYR A 329 -5.41 1.44 -13.51
CA TYR A 329 -6.84 1.37 -13.73
C TYR A 329 -7.46 2.76 -13.91
N PHE A 330 -7.10 3.72 -13.07
CA PHE A 330 -7.53 5.13 -13.22
C PHE A 330 -7.12 5.69 -14.58
N GLU A 331 -5.87 5.56 -14.98
CA GLU A 331 -5.42 6.02 -16.30
C GLU A 331 -6.15 5.32 -17.45
N SER A 332 -6.44 4.02 -17.30
CA SER A 332 -7.22 3.26 -18.26
C SER A 332 -8.66 3.78 -18.40
N VAL A 333 -9.28 4.20 -17.30
CA VAL A 333 -10.61 4.86 -17.32
C VAL A 333 -10.57 6.15 -18.13
N LEU A 334 -9.49 6.95 -17.97
CA LEU A 334 -9.34 8.22 -18.69
C LEU A 334 -9.16 8.05 -20.22
N THR A 335 -8.69 6.90 -20.68
CA THR A 335 -8.52 6.65 -22.13
C THR A 335 -9.84 6.75 -22.91
N ALA A 336 -10.98 6.58 -22.24
CA ALA A 336 -12.32 6.77 -22.83
C ALA A 336 -12.76 8.24 -22.91
N GLY A 337 -11.91 9.19 -22.52
CA GLY A 337 -12.19 10.64 -22.62
C GLY A 337 -13.02 11.21 -21.49
N VAL A 338 -13.24 10.47 -20.39
CA VAL A 338 -13.95 10.96 -19.20
C VAL A 338 -13.07 11.93 -18.39
N ALA A 339 -13.71 12.83 -17.65
CA ALA A 339 -12.98 13.79 -16.82
C ALA A 339 -12.31 13.10 -15.62
N ALA A 340 -11.10 13.54 -15.25
CA ALA A 340 -10.29 12.91 -14.22
C ALA A 340 -10.93 12.94 -12.81
N LYS A 341 -11.58 14.07 -12.44
CA LYS A 341 -12.19 14.19 -11.11
C LYS A 341 -13.38 13.25 -10.91
N PRO A 342 -14.36 13.14 -11.84
CA PRO A 342 -15.40 12.10 -11.78
C PRO A 342 -14.82 10.68 -11.72
N ALA A 343 -13.82 10.35 -12.54
CA ALA A 343 -13.17 9.05 -12.52
C ALA A 343 -12.56 8.75 -11.13
N ALA A 344 -11.78 9.67 -10.57
CA ALA A 344 -11.19 9.55 -9.24
C ALA A 344 -12.26 9.34 -8.16
N ASN A 345 -13.36 10.11 -8.20
CA ASN A 345 -14.45 9.99 -7.22
C ASN A 345 -15.10 8.60 -7.26
N TRP A 346 -15.38 8.05 -8.44
CA TRP A 346 -15.97 6.71 -8.57
C TRP A 346 -15.02 5.60 -8.14
N ILE A 347 -13.74 5.73 -8.49
CA ILE A 347 -12.72 4.73 -8.13
C ILE A 347 -12.48 4.75 -6.62
N LEU A 348 -12.20 5.92 -6.03
CA LEU A 348 -11.90 6.04 -4.60
C LEU A 348 -13.13 5.86 -3.70
N GLY A 349 -14.33 6.08 -4.25
CA GLY A 349 -15.59 5.90 -3.54
C GLY A 349 -16.20 4.52 -3.75
N ASP A 350 -17.12 4.42 -4.70
CA ASP A 350 -17.99 3.25 -4.86
C ASP A 350 -17.20 1.98 -5.27
N LEU A 351 -16.19 2.09 -6.15
CA LEU A 351 -15.39 0.94 -6.59
C LEU A 351 -14.53 0.39 -5.45
N THR A 352 -13.74 1.24 -4.78
CA THR A 352 -12.89 0.83 -3.65
C THR A 352 -13.75 0.27 -2.50
N ALA A 353 -14.92 0.85 -2.23
CA ALA A 353 -15.83 0.32 -1.22
C ALA A 353 -16.38 -1.06 -1.60
N ALA A 354 -16.63 -1.32 -2.88
CA ALA A 354 -17.08 -2.64 -3.35
C ALA A 354 -15.97 -3.69 -3.28
N LEU A 355 -14.75 -3.34 -3.72
CA LEU A 355 -13.55 -4.19 -3.62
C LEU A 355 -13.28 -4.60 -2.17
N ASN A 356 -13.29 -3.63 -1.25
CA ASN A 356 -13.05 -3.89 0.18
C ASN A 356 -14.12 -4.82 0.79
N ARG A 357 -15.39 -4.68 0.41
CA ARG A 357 -16.48 -5.56 0.91
C ARG A 357 -16.35 -7.00 0.42
N SER A 358 -15.80 -7.21 -0.77
CA SER A 358 -15.61 -8.53 -1.36
C SER A 358 -14.22 -9.10 -1.14
N GLU A 359 -13.34 -8.37 -0.43
CA GLU A 359 -11.93 -8.72 -0.21
C GLU A 359 -11.20 -9.03 -1.54
N THR A 360 -11.52 -8.22 -2.58
CA THR A 360 -11.02 -8.41 -3.95
C THR A 360 -10.01 -7.31 -4.28
N ASP A 361 -8.90 -7.66 -4.92
CA ASP A 361 -7.94 -6.68 -5.45
C ASP A 361 -8.49 -6.00 -6.72
N ILE A 362 -7.97 -4.81 -7.05
CA ILE A 362 -8.36 -4.07 -8.26
C ILE A 362 -8.05 -4.86 -9.53
N THR A 363 -7.01 -5.68 -9.53
CA THR A 363 -6.63 -6.55 -10.65
C THR A 363 -7.69 -7.60 -10.98
N ASP A 364 -8.46 -8.01 -9.98
CA ASP A 364 -9.54 -8.99 -10.08
C ASP A 364 -10.92 -8.35 -10.08
N SER A 365 -10.99 -7.02 -10.26
CA SER A 365 -12.26 -6.27 -10.30
C SER A 365 -13.21 -6.82 -11.36
N PRO A 366 -14.46 -7.12 -11.00
CA PRO A 366 -15.48 -7.53 -11.97
C PRO A 366 -15.88 -6.40 -12.93
N ILE A 367 -15.57 -5.13 -12.59
CA ILE A 367 -15.82 -3.97 -13.43
C ILE A 367 -14.52 -3.58 -14.11
N SER A 368 -14.44 -3.69 -15.43
CA SER A 368 -13.33 -3.19 -16.22
C SER A 368 -13.30 -1.67 -16.28
N ALA A 369 -12.13 -1.09 -16.56
CA ALA A 369 -11.98 0.35 -16.74
C ALA A 369 -12.91 0.92 -17.81
N ALA A 370 -13.13 0.18 -18.90
CA ALA A 370 -14.03 0.58 -19.98
C ALA A 370 -15.51 0.63 -19.53
N GLN A 371 -15.94 -0.34 -18.71
CA GLN A 371 -17.30 -0.35 -18.16
C GLN A 371 -17.54 0.80 -17.19
N LEU A 372 -16.55 1.08 -16.30
CA LEU A 372 -16.65 2.21 -15.39
C LEU A 372 -16.66 3.54 -16.15
N ALA A 373 -15.84 3.68 -17.18
CA ALA A 373 -15.84 4.85 -18.05
C ALA A 373 -17.21 5.04 -18.75
N GLY A 374 -17.80 3.96 -19.27
CA GLY A 374 -19.14 3.99 -19.85
C GLY A 374 -20.19 4.51 -18.88
N LEU A 375 -20.16 4.08 -17.62
CA LEU A 375 -21.05 4.61 -16.58
C LEU A 375 -20.83 6.11 -16.35
N ILE A 376 -19.56 6.56 -16.26
CA ILE A 376 -19.22 7.97 -16.03
C ILE A 376 -19.71 8.84 -17.21
N VAL A 377 -19.52 8.40 -18.44
CA VAL A 377 -20.04 9.08 -19.63
C VAL A 377 -21.55 9.31 -19.53
N ARG A 378 -22.34 8.32 -19.08
CA ARG A 378 -23.81 8.43 -18.93
C ARG A 378 -24.23 9.35 -17.78
N ILE A 379 -23.34 9.61 -16.85
CA ILE A 379 -23.56 10.64 -15.81
C ILE A 379 -23.26 12.02 -16.39
N GLU A 380 -22.15 12.16 -17.12
CA GLU A 380 -21.71 13.45 -17.67
C GLU A 380 -22.66 13.96 -18.78
N ASP A 381 -23.23 13.07 -19.59
CA ASP A 381 -24.22 13.43 -20.63
C ASP A 381 -25.64 13.63 -20.08
N GLY A 382 -25.86 13.43 -18.76
CA GLY A 382 -27.14 13.63 -18.11
C GLY A 382 -28.14 12.48 -18.31
N THR A 383 -27.74 11.36 -18.90
CA THR A 383 -28.57 10.16 -19.03
C THR A 383 -28.92 9.56 -17.68
N LEU A 384 -27.98 9.64 -16.72
CA LEU A 384 -28.13 9.10 -15.37
C LEU A 384 -28.02 10.20 -14.31
N SER A 385 -28.93 10.18 -13.34
CA SER A 385 -28.72 10.87 -12.05
C SER A 385 -27.77 10.07 -11.17
N SER A 386 -27.16 10.72 -10.15
CA SER A 386 -26.28 10.03 -9.19
C SER A 386 -26.91 8.81 -8.53
N LYS A 387 -28.23 8.83 -8.29
CA LYS A 387 -28.98 7.71 -7.72
C LYS A 387 -29.13 6.55 -8.71
N LEU A 388 -29.41 6.85 -9.98
CA LEU A 388 -29.52 5.84 -11.02
C LEU A 388 -28.18 5.26 -11.38
N ALA A 389 -27.12 6.08 -11.36
CA ALA A 389 -25.74 5.63 -11.58
C ALA A 389 -25.31 4.55 -10.59
N LYS A 390 -25.71 4.64 -9.30
CA LYS A 390 -25.42 3.59 -8.32
C LYS A 390 -26.13 2.27 -8.66
N GLN A 391 -27.34 2.31 -9.19
CA GLN A 391 -28.05 1.10 -9.63
C GLN A 391 -27.41 0.46 -10.86
N VAL A 392 -26.85 1.27 -11.76
CA VAL A 392 -26.06 0.77 -12.90
C VAL A 392 -24.75 0.19 -12.42
N PHE A 393 -24.06 0.84 -11.46
CA PHE A 393 -22.84 0.31 -10.85
C PHE A 393 -23.07 -1.05 -10.20
N ASP A 394 -24.16 -1.22 -9.45
CA ASP A 394 -24.53 -2.50 -8.84
C ASP A 394 -24.76 -3.60 -9.92
N GLY A 395 -25.34 -3.23 -11.07
CA GLY A 395 -25.50 -4.13 -12.21
C GLY A 395 -24.16 -4.49 -12.87
N LEU A 396 -23.26 -3.52 -13.05
CA LEU A 396 -21.90 -3.76 -13.54
C LEU A 396 -21.15 -4.73 -12.61
N TRP A 397 -21.25 -4.50 -11.29
CA TRP A 397 -20.63 -5.37 -10.30
C TRP A 397 -21.18 -6.80 -10.33
N ALA A 398 -22.47 -6.94 -10.62
CA ALA A 398 -23.14 -8.25 -10.77
C ALA A 398 -22.87 -8.92 -12.14
N GLY A 399 -22.15 -8.27 -13.05
CA GLY A 399 -21.85 -8.81 -14.39
C GLY A 399 -23.04 -8.83 -15.36
N GLU A 400 -24.03 -7.94 -15.20
CA GLU A 400 -25.24 -7.88 -16.03
C GLU A 400 -25.01 -7.30 -17.43
N GLY A 401 -23.80 -6.81 -17.74
CA GLY A 401 -23.44 -6.26 -19.03
C GLY A 401 -22.68 -4.95 -18.91
N ASP A 402 -22.74 -4.10 -19.95
CA ASP A 402 -22.23 -2.74 -19.93
C ASP A 402 -23.28 -1.74 -19.43
N ALA A 403 -22.87 -0.48 -19.22
CA ALA A 403 -23.75 0.57 -18.68
C ALA A 403 -25.02 0.76 -19.54
N ASP A 404 -24.90 0.77 -20.86
CA ASP A 404 -26.04 0.99 -21.76
C ASP A 404 -27.03 -0.18 -21.72
N GLN A 405 -26.54 -1.42 -21.72
CA GLN A 405 -27.36 -2.61 -21.60
C GLN A 405 -28.15 -2.63 -20.29
N ILE A 406 -27.49 -2.27 -19.17
CA ILE A 406 -28.18 -2.23 -17.87
C ILE A 406 -29.21 -1.09 -17.82
N ILE A 407 -28.87 0.09 -18.35
CA ILE A 407 -29.80 1.24 -18.46
C ILE A 407 -31.06 0.82 -19.23
N GLU A 408 -30.89 0.17 -20.37
CA GLU A 408 -32.01 -0.29 -21.22
C GLU A 408 -32.82 -1.38 -20.51
N ALA A 409 -32.16 -2.43 -20.02
CA ALA A 409 -32.84 -3.58 -19.40
C ALA A 409 -33.63 -3.20 -18.14
N ARG A 410 -33.11 -2.26 -17.34
CA ARG A 410 -33.73 -1.81 -16.09
C ARG A 410 -34.60 -0.55 -16.25
N GLY A 411 -34.62 0.07 -17.45
CA GLY A 411 -35.34 1.32 -17.72
C GLY A 411 -34.84 2.51 -16.86
N LEU A 412 -33.53 2.64 -16.67
CA LEU A 412 -32.93 3.61 -15.74
C LEU A 412 -32.63 4.98 -16.35
N LYS A 413 -33.14 5.28 -17.53
CA LYS A 413 -32.89 6.56 -18.20
C LYS A 413 -33.57 7.70 -17.45
N GLN A 414 -32.82 8.80 -17.21
CA GLN A 414 -33.37 9.99 -16.59
C GLN A 414 -34.38 10.67 -17.51
N VAL A 415 -35.55 11.02 -16.95
CA VAL A 415 -36.60 11.77 -17.67
C VAL A 415 -36.21 13.25 -17.62
N SER A 416 -35.79 13.78 -18.77
CA SER A 416 -35.44 15.22 -18.94
C SER A 416 -36.38 15.89 -19.96
N ASP A 417 -37.41 15.19 -20.44
CA ASP A 417 -38.44 15.77 -21.32
C ASP A 417 -39.30 16.75 -20.54
N SER A 418 -39.20 18.02 -20.94
CA SER A 418 -39.92 19.14 -20.35
C SER A 418 -41.44 18.90 -20.25
N GLY A 419 -42.04 18.33 -21.30
CA GLY A 419 -43.50 18.09 -21.31
C GLY A 419 -43.92 17.00 -20.33
N ALA A 420 -43.15 15.90 -20.25
CA ALA A 420 -43.39 14.82 -19.29
C ALA A 420 -43.21 15.32 -17.84
N LEU A 421 -42.15 16.10 -17.59
CA LEU A 421 -41.87 16.72 -16.26
C LEU A 421 -42.96 17.71 -15.87
N GLU A 422 -43.43 18.58 -16.79
CA GLU A 422 -44.52 19.51 -16.55
C GLU A 422 -45.81 18.78 -16.14
N SER A 423 -46.16 17.72 -16.84
CA SER A 423 -47.33 16.92 -16.50
C SER A 423 -47.24 16.26 -15.13
N MET A 424 -46.06 15.81 -14.72
CA MET A 424 -45.82 15.26 -13.37
C MET A 424 -45.91 16.34 -12.28
N VAL A 425 -45.36 17.54 -12.55
CA VAL A 425 -45.43 18.69 -11.62
C VAL A 425 -46.88 19.10 -11.45
N ASP A 426 -47.65 19.25 -12.54
CA ASP A 426 -49.06 19.62 -12.52
C ASP A 426 -49.94 18.62 -11.75
N SER A 427 -49.69 17.33 -11.95
CA SER A 427 -50.39 16.24 -11.22
C SER A 427 -50.13 16.32 -9.72
N VAL A 428 -48.84 16.47 -9.31
CA VAL A 428 -48.48 16.54 -7.89
C VAL A 428 -49.00 17.83 -7.23
N ILE A 429 -49.04 18.94 -7.94
CA ILE A 429 -49.64 20.19 -7.44
C ILE A 429 -51.16 19.98 -7.26
N ALA A 430 -51.84 19.41 -8.23
CA ALA A 430 -53.30 19.13 -8.20
C ALA A 430 -53.67 18.16 -7.07
N ASP A 431 -52.85 17.15 -6.82
CA ASP A 431 -53.09 16.15 -5.79
C ASP A 431 -52.83 16.64 -4.35
N ASN A 432 -52.20 17.80 -4.19
CA ASN A 432 -51.80 18.34 -2.88
C ASN A 432 -52.25 19.79 -2.66
N PRO A 433 -53.52 20.14 -2.76
CA PRO A 433 -54.04 21.53 -2.71
C PRO A 433 -53.77 22.20 -1.34
N ASP A 434 -53.84 21.45 -0.22
CA ASP A 434 -53.57 21.99 1.12
C ASP A 434 -52.15 22.43 1.29
N GLN A 435 -51.19 21.68 0.75
CA GLN A 435 -49.75 21.99 0.79
C GLN A 435 -49.40 23.15 -0.13
N VAL A 436 -50.11 23.30 -1.26
CA VAL A 436 -50.00 24.48 -2.14
C VAL A 436 -50.44 25.73 -1.39
N ALA A 437 -51.62 25.71 -0.73
CA ALA A 437 -52.11 26.80 0.07
C ALA A 437 -51.15 27.20 1.20
N GLN A 438 -50.55 26.18 1.86
CA GLN A 438 -49.52 26.41 2.89
C GLN A 438 -48.26 27.06 2.30
N TYR A 439 -47.84 26.63 1.10
CA TYR A 439 -46.67 27.21 0.41
C TYR A 439 -46.90 28.68 0.07
N LEU A 440 -48.08 29.03 -0.49
CA LEU A 440 -48.45 30.39 -0.88
C LEU A 440 -48.55 31.35 0.31
N ALA A 441 -48.98 30.82 1.47
CA ALA A 441 -49.12 31.60 2.70
C ALA A 441 -47.82 31.71 3.52
N ALA A 442 -46.73 30.98 3.14
CA ALA A 442 -45.51 30.89 3.91
C ALA A 442 -44.50 31.97 3.53
N ASP A 443 -43.61 32.30 4.51
CA ASP A 443 -42.43 33.12 4.24
C ASP A 443 -41.39 32.32 3.40
N GLU A 444 -40.41 33.05 2.84
CA GLU A 444 -39.40 32.51 1.93
C GLU A 444 -38.61 31.31 2.52
N ALA A 445 -38.30 31.32 3.82
CA ALA A 445 -37.60 30.26 4.52
C ALA A 445 -38.45 28.98 4.62
N LYS A 446 -39.77 29.14 4.84
CA LYS A 446 -40.73 28.06 4.92
C LYS A 446 -41.10 27.50 3.56
N GLN A 447 -41.20 28.38 2.53
CA GLN A 447 -41.39 27.99 1.14
C GLN A 447 -40.29 27.04 0.65
N LYS A 448 -39.03 27.27 1.00
CA LYS A 448 -37.89 26.41 0.67
C LYS A 448 -38.01 25.03 1.29
N LYS A 449 -38.60 24.88 2.48
CA LYS A 449 -38.87 23.56 3.09
C LYS A 449 -40.06 22.86 2.43
N LEU A 450 -41.13 23.58 2.11
CA LEU A 450 -42.33 23.06 1.49
C LEU A 450 -42.06 22.64 0.04
N SER A 451 -41.23 23.37 -0.71
CA SER A 451 -40.81 22.92 -2.07
C SER A 451 -40.16 21.57 -2.05
N GLY A 452 -39.36 21.22 -1.00
CA GLY A 452 -38.76 19.91 -0.84
C GLY A 452 -39.77 18.77 -0.74
N PHE A 453 -40.96 19.01 -0.17
CA PHE A 453 -42.07 18.03 -0.14
C PHE A 453 -42.54 17.71 -1.56
N PHE A 454 -42.84 18.73 -2.38
CA PHE A 454 -43.30 18.52 -3.75
C PHE A 454 -42.25 17.82 -4.62
N VAL A 455 -40.99 18.26 -4.52
CA VAL A 455 -39.89 17.58 -5.20
C VAL A 455 -39.81 16.09 -4.80
N GLY A 456 -39.96 15.81 -3.50
CA GLY A 456 -39.99 14.43 -3.00
C GLY A 456 -41.12 13.59 -3.60
N GLN A 457 -42.34 14.15 -3.74
CA GLN A 457 -43.48 13.47 -4.35
C GLN A 457 -43.27 13.24 -5.86
N ILE A 458 -42.76 14.21 -6.60
CA ILE A 458 -42.43 14.10 -8.01
C ILE A 458 -41.36 13.02 -8.23
N MET A 459 -40.31 13.03 -7.40
CA MET A 459 -39.25 12.01 -7.45
C MET A 459 -39.79 10.62 -7.13
N LYS A 460 -40.77 10.50 -6.23
CA LYS A 460 -41.43 9.23 -5.93
C LYS A 460 -42.30 8.76 -7.11
N ALA A 461 -43.06 9.66 -7.69
CA ALA A 461 -43.95 9.36 -8.86
C ALA A 461 -43.12 8.93 -10.08
N SER A 462 -41.99 9.55 -10.33
CA SER A 462 -41.03 9.23 -11.37
C SER A 462 -40.13 8.04 -11.06
N LYS A 463 -40.29 7.38 -9.92
CA LYS A 463 -39.39 6.30 -9.43
C LYS A 463 -37.91 6.75 -9.35
N GLY A 464 -37.65 8.07 -9.14
CA GLY A 464 -36.32 8.65 -9.09
C GLY A 464 -35.71 8.97 -10.46
N GLN A 465 -36.48 8.88 -11.54
CA GLN A 465 -36.03 9.14 -12.91
C GLN A 465 -36.13 10.61 -13.34
N ALA A 466 -36.98 11.43 -12.69
CA ALA A 466 -37.09 12.85 -13.01
C ALA A 466 -35.79 13.59 -12.73
N ASN A 467 -35.42 14.53 -13.61
CA ASN A 467 -34.28 15.43 -13.37
C ASN A 467 -34.59 16.39 -12.23
N PRO A 468 -33.90 16.30 -11.05
CA PRO A 468 -34.25 17.11 -9.89
C PRO A 468 -34.12 18.62 -10.09
N GLN A 469 -33.16 19.06 -10.90
CA GLN A 469 -32.94 20.45 -11.19
C GLN A 469 -34.09 21.00 -12.04
N MET A 470 -34.44 20.35 -13.14
CA MET A 470 -35.56 20.73 -13.99
C MET A 470 -36.88 20.68 -13.24
N VAL A 471 -37.09 19.65 -12.42
CA VAL A 471 -38.29 19.54 -11.55
C VAL A 471 -38.39 20.75 -10.61
N ASN A 472 -37.28 21.12 -9.97
CA ASN A 472 -37.30 22.26 -9.05
C ASN A 472 -37.58 23.57 -9.77
N GLU A 473 -37.00 23.81 -10.94
CA GLU A 473 -37.24 25.00 -11.77
C GLU A 473 -38.69 25.08 -12.22
N LEU A 474 -39.24 23.97 -12.77
CA LEU A 474 -40.63 23.91 -13.20
C LEU A 474 -41.62 24.06 -12.04
N LEU A 475 -41.35 23.42 -10.91
CA LEU A 475 -42.17 23.52 -9.71
C LEU A 475 -42.24 24.97 -9.19
N LEU A 476 -41.09 25.61 -9.05
CA LEU A 476 -41.05 27.00 -8.57
C LEU A 476 -41.76 27.98 -9.52
N LYS A 477 -41.64 27.76 -10.84
CA LYS A 477 -42.37 28.51 -11.86
C LYS A 477 -43.89 28.33 -11.71
N LYS A 478 -44.38 27.06 -11.67
CA LYS A 478 -45.81 26.72 -11.57
C LYS A 478 -46.42 27.19 -10.24
N LEU A 479 -45.70 27.11 -9.11
CA LEU A 479 -46.21 27.63 -7.83
C LEU A 479 -46.29 29.16 -7.80
N LYS A 480 -45.38 29.85 -8.51
CA LYS A 480 -45.46 31.31 -8.67
C LYS A 480 -46.63 31.75 -9.55
N ASP A 481 -46.97 30.98 -10.58
CA ASP A 481 -48.09 31.27 -11.48
C ASP A 481 -49.46 31.09 -10.78
N GLN A 482 -49.52 30.47 -9.58
CA GLN A 482 -50.69 30.29 -8.74
C GLN A 482 -50.80 31.32 -7.61
N SER A 483 -49.82 32.20 -7.43
CA SER A 483 -49.83 33.28 -6.45
C SER A 483 -50.38 34.56 -7.07
#